data_5dd25477fb80bb1735703d9abff3de51
#
_entry.id   5dd25477fb80bb1735703d9abff3de51
#
_cell.length_a   1.000
_cell.length_b   1.000
_cell.length_c   1.000
_cell.angle_alpha   90.00
_cell.angle_beta   90.00
_cell.angle_gamma   90.00
#
_symmetry.space_group_name_H-M   'P 1'
#
loop_
_entity.id
_entity.type
_entity.pdbx_description
1 polymer ?
#
loop_
_entity_poly.entity_id
_entity_poly.type
_entity_poly.pdbx_seq_one_letter_code
_entity_poly.pdbx_strand_id
1 'polypeptide(L)'
;MKARQYINMMGMAAAVLLSSCVKDTLYDTPHPDYGKIAVTADWSARGEGIDIPATWTVTMGDYTGTETSATHTSDHLFAPGSYTLAVWNPAEEITVNGTTATIATATGNRAGTDAFVNNAPGWFFTYTEQVSIEKDKDYPLTAAMKQQVRELTLVVEPTGDAAGRITEIVAHLTGAAGTLDFATDTYGAASNVVLPFTKITEIG
;
A
#
# COMPACT_ATOMS: atom_id res chain seq x y z
N MET A 1 24.86 79.28 7.66
CA MET A 1 25.30 77.98 7.06
C MET A 1 25.11 76.77 7.96
N LYS A 2 25.06 76.88 9.27
CA LYS A 2 24.94 75.70 10.16
C LYS A 2 23.53 75.06 10.19
N ALA A 3 22.46 75.81 10.07
CA ALA A 3 21.10 75.27 10.10
C ALA A 3 20.73 74.37 8.89
N ARG A 4 21.30 74.68 7.72
CA ARG A 4 21.02 73.88 6.49
C ARG A 4 21.69 72.50 6.50
N GLN A 5 22.79 72.36 7.23
CA GLN A 5 23.50 71.10 7.40
C GLN A 5 22.73 70.13 8.32
N TYR A 6 22.09 70.66 9.38
CA TYR A 6 21.27 69.79 10.28
C TYR A 6 19.98 69.26 9.64
N ILE A 7 19.37 70.07 8.74
CA ILE A 7 18.19 69.67 8.01
C ILE A 7 18.51 68.52 7.03
N ASN A 8 19.69 68.61 6.37
CA ASN A 8 20.09 67.49 5.47
C ASN A 8 20.51 66.22 6.22
N MET A 9 21.11 66.35 7.41
CA MET A 9 21.45 65.19 8.24
C MET A 9 20.20 64.51 8.84
N MET A 10 19.21 65.34 9.21
CA MET A 10 17.94 64.80 9.76
C MET A 10 17.09 64.10 8.68
N GLY A 11 17.11 64.64 7.45
CA GLY A 11 16.45 64.01 6.30
C GLY A 11 17.08 62.68 5.89
N MET A 12 18.39 62.54 5.99
CA MET A 12 19.10 61.30 5.68
C MET A 12 18.93 60.21 6.76
N ALA A 13 18.83 60.61 8.04
CA ALA A 13 18.55 59.69 9.14
C ALA A 13 17.10 59.14 9.09
N ALA A 14 16.13 59.95 8.66
CA ALA A 14 14.73 59.49 8.48
C ALA A 14 14.55 58.52 7.30
N ALA A 15 15.34 58.66 6.23
CA ALA A 15 15.29 57.76 5.07
C ALA A 15 15.82 56.34 5.36
N VAL A 16 16.76 56.21 6.33
CA VAL A 16 17.33 54.91 6.72
C VAL A 16 16.40 54.11 7.62
N LEU A 17 15.49 54.76 8.35
CA LEU A 17 14.53 54.08 9.22
C LEU A 17 13.34 53.49 8.49
N LEU A 18 13.11 53.80 7.23
CA LEU A 18 12.01 53.27 6.41
C LEU A 18 12.42 52.04 5.58
N SER A 19 13.70 51.65 5.59
CA SER A 19 14.15 50.45 4.86
C SER A 19 14.14 49.17 5.70
N SER A 20 13.63 49.20 6.95
CA SER A 20 13.39 48.02 7.75
C SER A 20 11.95 47.46 7.50
N CYS A 21 11.53 47.43 6.27
CA CYS A 21 10.54 46.41 5.89
C CYS A 21 11.30 45.09 5.85
N VAL A 22 11.27 44.36 6.95
CA VAL A 22 11.43 42.91 6.89
C VAL A 22 10.52 42.46 5.78
N LYS A 23 11.09 42.07 4.66
CA LYS A 23 10.39 41.25 3.69
C LYS A 23 10.18 39.91 4.39
N ASP A 24 9.09 39.80 5.17
CA ASP A 24 8.51 38.51 5.39
C ASP A 24 8.27 37.98 3.97
N THR A 25 9.00 36.98 3.59
CA THR A 25 8.66 36.18 2.42
C THR A 25 7.24 35.70 2.69
N LEU A 26 6.27 36.41 2.11
CA LEU A 26 4.92 35.87 2.02
C LEU A 26 5.10 34.52 1.34
N TYR A 27 4.92 33.45 2.10
CA TYR A 27 4.80 32.11 1.55
C TYR A 27 3.52 32.11 0.71
N ASP A 28 3.68 32.42 -0.57
CA ASP A 28 2.59 32.39 -1.56
C ASP A 28 2.42 30.99 -2.12
N THR A 29 2.65 30.00 -1.25
CA THR A 29 2.57 28.59 -1.56
C THR A 29 1.26 28.01 -1.01
N PRO A 30 0.67 27.02 -1.66
CA PRO A 30 -0.65 26.47 -1.27
C PRO A 30 -0.68 25.88 0.15
N HIS A 31 0.48 25.45 0.69
CA HIS A 31 0.54 24.76 2.00
C HIS A 31 1.86 25.01 2.76
N PRO A 32 2.14 26.27 3.15
CA PRO A 32 3.45 26.68 3.67
C PRO A 32 3.91 25.93 4.93
N ASP A 33 2.99 25.39 5.72
CA ASP A 33 3.27 24.69 6.98
C ASP A 33 3.13 23.17 6.91
N TYR A 34 2.75 22.62 5.76
CA TYR A 34 2.43 21.20 5.56
C TYR A 34 3.12 20.66 4.30
N GLY A 35 3.12 19.35 4.16
CA GLY A 35 3.46 18.68 2.89
C GLY A 35 2.25 17.99 2.30
N LYS A 36 2.29 17.74 0.99
CA LYS A 36 1.23 17.06 0.22
C LYS A 36 1.81 15.84 -0.49
N ILE A 37 1.05 14.73 -0.54
CA ILE A 37 1.43 13.54 -1.30
C ILE A 37 0.58 13.38 -2.55
N ALA A 38 1.17 12.80 -3.58
CA ALA A 38 0.50 12.21 -4.73
C ALA A 38 1.09 10.81 -4.94
N VAL A 39 0.27 9.78 -4.91
CA VAL A 39 0.72 8.38 -4.97
C VAL A 39 0.25 7.75 -6.27
N THR A 40 1.18 7.26 -7.07
CA THR A 40 0.88 6.48 -8.29
C THR A 40 1.14 5.01 -8.04
N ALA A 41 0.11 4.17 -8.23
CA ALA A 41 0.25 2.72 -8.10
C ALA A 41 0.86 2.13 -9.38
N ASP A 42 2.02 1.49 -9.26
CA ASP A 42 2.69 0.76 -10.33
C ASP A 42 2.42 -0.75 -10.20
N TRP A 43 1.66 -1.29 -11.14
CA TRP A 43 1.25 -2.69 -11.20
C TRP A 43 2.13 -3.52 -12.16
N SER A 44 3.25 -3.01 -12.62
CA SER A 44 4.10 -3.67 -13.63
C SER A 44 4.66 -5.03 -13.18
N ALA A 45 4.79 -5.24 -11.86
CA ALA A 45 5.28 -6.48 -11.26
C ALA A 45 4.20 -7.56 -11.03
N ARG A 46 2.95 -7.33 -11.49
CA ARG A 46 1.90 -8.34 -11.39
C ARG A 46 2.17 -9.53 -12.30
N GLY A 47 1.69 -10.71 -11.90
CA GLY A 47 1.79 -11.91 -12.71
C GLY A 47 1.04 -11.78 -14.04
N GLU A 48 1.48 -12.53 -15.04
CA GLU A 48 0.84 -12.59 -16.35
C GLU A 48 -0.61 -13.08 -16.22
N GLY A 49 -1.54 -12.45 -16.95
CA GLY A 49 -2.96 -12.79 -16.91
C GLY A 49 -3.72 -12.27 -15.70
N ILE A 50 -3.08 -11.54 -14.80
CA ILE A 50 -3.76 -10.90 -13.66
C ILE A 50 -4.18 -9.49 -14.04
N ASP A 51 -5.45 -9.18 -13.87
CA ASP A 51 -5.98 -7.84 -14.10
C ASP A 51 -5.49 -6.84 -13.06
N ILE A 52 -5.42 -5.58 -13.45
CA ILE A 52 -5.16 -4.49 -12.51
C ILE A 52 -6.41 -4.36 -11.61
N PRO A 53 -6.24 -4.33 -10.27
CA PRO A 53 -7.34 -4.11 -9.35
C PRO A 53 -8.12 -2.83 -9.67
N ALA A 54 -9.45 -2.92 -9.67
CA ALA A 54 -10.32 -1.79 -9.97
C ALA A 54 -10.25 -0.67 -8.92
N THR A 55 -9.88 -1.03 -7.70
CA THR A 55 -9.75 -0.10 -6.57
C THR A 55 -8.51 -0.43 -5.75
N TRP A 56 -7.96 0.61 -5.12
CA TRP A 56 -6.87 0.45 -4.18
C TRP A 56 -6.96 1.50 -3.07
N THR A 57 -6.32 1.25 -1.95
CA THR A 57 -6.37 2.05 -0.74
C THR A 57 -4.98 2.58 -0.43
N VAL A 58 -4.90 3.83 0.00
CA VAL A 58 -3.70 4.46 0.53
C VAL A 58 -3.95 4.91 1.96
N THR A 59 -3.00 4.65 2.86
CA THR A 59 -3.02 5.18 4.22
C THR A 59 -1.68 5.80 4.56
N MET A 60 -1.72 6.89 5.32
CA MET A 60 -0.53 7.53 5.90
C MET A 60 -0.93 8.30 7.17
N GLY A 61 -0.39 7.91 8.33
CA GLY A 61 -0.84 8.42 9.61
C GLY A 61 -2.29 8.01 9.89
N ASP A 62 -3.15 8.98 10.13
CA ASP A 62 -4.60 8.83 10.33
C ASP A 62 -5.41 9.01 9.03
N TYR A 63 -4.75 9.35 7.93
CA TYR A 63 -5.38 9.49 6.62
C TYR A 63 -5.61 8.15 5.94
N THR A 64 -6.80 7.99 5.36
CA THR A 64 -7.15 6.86 4.48
C THR A 64 -7.89 7.39 3.26
N GLY A 65 -7.43 6.99 2.08
CA GLY A 65 -8.07 7.28 0.80
C GLY A 65 -8.27 6.02 -0.02
N THR A 66 -9.37 5.95 -0.78
CA THR A 66 -9.62 4.89 -1.77
C THR A 66 -9.60 5.50 -3.16
N GLU A 67 -9.00 4.81 -4.10
CA GLU A 67 -8.76 5.29 -5.44
C GLU A 67 -9.20 4.27 -6.50
N THR A 68 -9.65 4.76 -7.64
CA THR A 68 -10.02 3.98 -8.83
C THR A 68 -9.17 4.33 -10.05
N SER A 69 -8.40 5.41 -9.96
CA SER A 69 -7.48 5.87 -11.01
C SER A 69 -6.06 5.39 -10.72
N ALA A 70 -5.15 5.61 -11.67
CA ALA A 70 -3.75 5.21 -11.52
C ALA A 70 -3.02 6.01 -10.44
N THR A 71 -3.45 7.25 -10.19
CA THR A 71 -2.80 8.16 -9.24
C THR A 71 -3.82 8.68 -8.25
N HIS A 72 -3.51 8.54 -6.97
CA HIS A 72 -4.24 9.15 -5.87
C HIS A 72 -3.71 10.56 -5.60
N THR A 73 -4.59 11.54 -5.68
CA THR A 73 -4.32 12.90 -5.24
C THR A 73 -5.33 13.30 -4.20
N SER A 74 -4.88 13.85 -3.09
CA SER A 74 -5.73 14.28 -1.99
C SER A 74 -5.48 15.74 -1.63
N ASP A 75 -6.52 16.41 -1.15
CA ASP A 75 -6.35 17.73 -0.53
C ASP A 75 -5.92 17.64 0.94
N HIS A 76 -5.78 16.44 1.49
CA HIS A 76 -5.22 16.24 2.82
C HIS A 76 -3.76 16.68 2.89
N LEU A 77 -3.46 17.47 3.90
CA LEU A 77 -2.13 18.00 4.15
C LEU A 77 -1.53 17.34 5.39
N PHE A 78 -0.27 16.93 5.29
CA PHE A 78 0.45 16.27 6.37
C PHE A 78 1.37 17.23 7.09
N ALA A 79 1.34 17.24 8.41
CA ALA A 79 2.32 17.97 9.21
C ALA A 79 3.73 17.42 8.98
N PRO A 80 4.78 18.24 9.14
CA PRO A 80 6.15 17.73 9.08
C PRO A 80 6.39 16.60 10.07
N GLY A 81 6.98 15.52 9.61
CA GLY A 81 7.18 14.31 10.41
C GLY A 81 7.50 13.09 9.57
N SER A 82 7.72 11.97 10.23
CA SER A 82 7.95 10.67 9.58
C SER A 82 6.69 9.82 9.66
N TYR A 83 6.26 9.29 8.52
CA TYR A 83 5.03 8.51 8.37
C TYR A 83 5.33 7.20 7.63
N THR A 84 4.56 6.18 7.94
CA THR A 84 4.49 4.98 7.10
C THR A 84 3.38 5.19 6.07
N LEU A 85 3.75 5.26 4.80
CA LEU A 85 2.82 5.10 3.68
C LEU A 85 2.55 3.62 3.50
N ALA A 86 1.28 3.23 3.43
CA ALA A 86 0.87 1.87 3.08
C ALA A 86 -0.19 1.92 1.98
N VAL A 87 -0.01 1.06 0.98
CA VAL A 87 -0.90 0.96 -0.19
C VAL A 87 -1.25 -0.51 -0.41
N TRP A 88 -2.54 -0.80 -0.63
CA TRP A 88 -3.03 -2.14 -0.96
C TRP A 88 -4.32 -2.10 -1.76
N ASN A 89 -4.68 -3.18 -2.43
CA ASN A 89 -6.01 -3.34 -3.02
C ASN A 89 -6.92 -4.17 -2.11
N PRO A 90 -8.23 -3.88 -2.03
CA PRO A 90 -9.20 -4.81 -1.47
C PRO A 90 -9.15 -6.14 -2.23
N ALA A 91 -9.21 -7.25 -1.52
CA ALA A 91 -9.19 -8.58 -2.10
C ALA A 91 -10.19 -9.49 -1.37
N GLU A 92 -10.80 -10.40 -2.13
CA GLU A 92 -11.77 -11.36 -1.60
C GLU A 92 -11.10 -12.23 -0.52
N GLU A 93 -11.81 -12.54 0.57
CA GLU A 93 -11.32 -13.34 1.70
C GLU A 93 -10.07 -12.78 2.40
N ILE A 94 -9.70 -11.52 2.16
CA ILE A 94 -8.59 -10.85 2.83
C ILE A 94 -9.10 -9.58 3.53
N THR A 95 -8.79 -9.47 4.82
CA THR A 95 -9.03 -8.26 5.59
C THR A 95 -7.70 -7.59 5.95
N VAL A 96 -7.68 -6.25 5.92
CA VAL A 96 -6.49 -5.47 6.29
C VAL A 96 -6.80 -4.61 7.51
N ASN A 97 -5.93 -4.67 8.51
CA ASN A 97 -5.97 -3.81 9.69
C ASN A 97 -4.58 -3.20 9.91
N GLY A 98 -4.48 -1.90 9.71
CA GLY A 98 -3.18 -1.22 9.62
C GLY A 98 -2.36 -1.79 8.47
N THR A 99 -1.24 -2.42 8.76
CA THR A 99 -0.37 -3.11 7.79
C THR A 99 -0.47 -4.64 7.86
N THR A 100 -1.39 -5.16 8.66
CA THR A 100 -1.60 -6.61 8.79
C THR A 100 -2.75 -7.06 7.89
N ALA A 101 -2.44 -7.89 6.90
CA ALA A 101 -3.41 -8.60 6.09
C ALA A 101 -3.69 -9.98 6.70
N THR A 102 -4.97 -10.39 6.71
CA THR A 102 -5.41 -11.69 7.26
C THR A 102 -6.33 -12.37 6.26
N ILE A 103 -6.01 -13.60 5.88
CA ILE A 103 -6.87 -14.45 5.06
C ILE A 103 -7.95 -15.06 5.95
N ALA A 104 -9.18 -15.09 5.48
CA ALA A 104 -10.31 -15.71 6.19
C ALA A 104 -10.02 -17.19 6.50
N THR A 105 -10.49 -17.65 7.64
CA THR A 105 -10.39 -19.06 8.02
C THR A 105 -11.35 -19.91 7.20
N ALA A 106 -10.93 -21.13 6.87
CA ALA A 106 -11.77 -22.13 6.22
C ALA A 106 -12.00 -23.32 7.16
N THR A 107 -13.15 -23.98 7.00
CA THR A 107 -13.39 -25.27 7.65
C THR A 107 -12.64 -26.34 6.87
N GLY A 108 -11.73 -27.05 7.54
CA GLY A 108 -11.10 -28.24 6.98
C GLY A 108 -12.13 -29.36 6.79
N ASN A 109 -12.01 -30.12 5.72
CA ASN A 109 -12.87 -31.28 5.45
C ASN A 109 -12.30 -32.58 6.02
N ARG A 110 -11.32 -32.52 6.87
CA ARG A 110 -10.82 -33.65 7.64
C ARG A 110 -10.95 -33.42 9.13
N ALA A 111 -11.46 -34.38 9.85
CA ALA A 111 -11.49 -34.38 11.30
C ALA A 111 -10.06 -34.27 11.84
N GLY A 112 -9.68 -33.07 12.27
CA GLY A 112 -8.38 -32.70 12.80
C GLY A 112 -8.44 -31.30 13.38
N THR A 113 -7.52 -30.99 14.25
CA THR A 113 -7.44 -29.72 14.99
C THR A 113 -6.66 -28.66 14.24
N ASP A 114 -6.30 -28.91 12.97
CA ASP A 114 -5.46 -28.00 12.22
C ASP A 114 -6.24 -26.77 11.77
N ALA A 115 -5.64 -25.61 11.92
CA ALA A 115 -6.16 -24.37 11.39
C ALA A 115 -6.02 -24.38 9.86
N PHE A 116 -7.12 -24.01 9.19
CA PHE A 116 -7.15 -23.83 7.73
C PHE A 116 -7.45 -22.38 7.40
N VAL A 117 -6.85 -21.92 6.29
CA VAL A 117 -7.19 -20.65 5.66
C VAL A 117 -7.88 -20.91 4.32
N ASN A 118 -8.61 -19.91 3.83
CA ASN A 118 -9.30 -20.02 2.54
C ASN A 118 -8.28 -20.31 1.42
N ASN A 119 -8.65 -21.20 0.51
CA ASN A 119 -7.79 -21.68 -0.57
C ASN A 119 -7.85 -20.83 -1.85
N ALA A 120 -8.77 -19.89 -1.93
CA ALA A 120 -8.97 -19.02 -3.08
C ALA A 120 -9.12 -17.54 -2.66
N PRO A 121 -8.16 -16.97 -1.91
CA PRO A 121 -8.19 -15.53 -1.65
C PRO A 121 -8.01 -14.78 -2.97
N GLY A 122 -8.60 -13.59 -3.08
CA GLY A 122 -8.43 -12.72 -4.23
C GLY A 122 -6.96 -12.27 -4.42
N TRP A 123 -6.64 -11.80 -5.62
CA TRP A 123 -5.32 -11.24 -5.90
C TRP A 123 -5.06 -10.03 -5.00
N PHE A 124 -3.99 -10.11 -4.23
CA PHE A 124 -3.63 -9.12 -3.23
C PHE A 124 -2.23 -8.56 -3.47
N PHE A 125 -2.14 -7.24 -3.49
CA PHE A 125 -0.90 -6.50 -3.71
C PHE A 125 -0.73 -5.47 -2.62
N THR A 126 0.50 -5.21 -2.24
CA THR A 126 0.84 -4.26 -1.18
C THR A 126 2.08 -3.45 -1.52
N TYR A 127 2.18 -2.28 -0.91
CA TYR A 127 3.38 -1.46 -0.90
C TYR A 127 3.49 -0.71 0.42
N THR A 128 4.70 -0.52 0.93
CA THR A 128 4.99 0.33 2.08
C THR A 128 6.28 1.09 1.91
N GLU A 129 6.31 2.31 2.44
CA GLU A 129 7.48 3.18 2.44
C GLU A 129 7.45 4.09 3.67
N GLN A 130 8.64 4.44 4.20
CA GLN A 130 8.79 5.50 5.19
C GLN A 130 8.96 6.83 4.48
N VAL A 131 8.02 7.75 4.70
CA VAL A 131 8.02 9.08 4.07
C VAL A 131 8.28 10.13 5.12
N SER A 132 9.31 10.96 4.90
CA SER A 132 9.60 12.12 5.74
C SER A 132 9.00 13.36 5.10
N ILE A 133 7.99 13.91 5.74
CA ILE A 133 7.28 15.11 5.28
C ILE A 133 7.97 16.36 5.82
N GLU A 134 8.24 17.30 4.94
CA GLU A 134 8.74 18.64 5.23
C GLU A 134 7.66 19.69 4.92
N LYS A 135 7.83 20.89 5.44
CA LYS A 135 6.97 22.03 5.13
C LYS A 135 7.06 22.40 3.66
N ASP A 136 5.96 22.87 3.11
CA ASP A 136 5.86 23.48 1.78
C ASP A 136 6.43 22.61 0.65
N LYS A 137 6.15 21.30 0.72
CA LYS A 137 6.71 20.34 -0.22
C LYS A 137 5.67 19.34 -0.73
N ASP A 138 5.68 19.14 -2.03
CA ASP A 138 4.91 18.08 -2.71
C ASP A 138 5.77 16.83 -2.89
N TYR A 139 5.16 15.66 -2.62
CA TYR A 139 5.80 14.35 -2.70
C TYR A 139 5.08 13.49 -3.76
N PRO A 140 5.58 13.47 -5.01
CA PRO A 140 5.14 12.48 -5.99
C PRO A 140 5.81 11.14 -5.66
N LEU A 141 5.01 10.18 -5.20
CA LEU A 141 5.46 8.85 -4.78
C LEU A 141 4.97 7.79 -5.79
N THR A 142 5.78 6.78 -6.04
CA THR A 142 5.41 5.63 -6.87
C THR A 142 5.39 4.37 -6.02
N ALA A 143 4.20 3.82 -5.82
CA ALA A 143 3.99 2.57 -5.11
C ALA A 143 4.19 1.38 -6.07
N ALA A 144 5.38 0.77 -6.05
CA ALA A 144 5.65 -0.46 -6.79
C ALA A 144 4.95 -1.65 -6.10
N MET A 145 3.75 -2.00 -6.57
CA MET A 145 2.86 -2.96 -5.94
C MET A 145 3.42 -4.39 -5.98
N LYS A 146 3.70 -4.95 -4.79
CA LYS A 146 4.21 -6.32 -4.62
C LYS A 146 3.05 -7.29 -4.53
N GLN A 147 3.03 -8.31 -5.40
CA GLN A 147 2.04 -9.38 -5.36
C GLN A 147 2.28 -10.30 -4.17
N GLN A 148 1.26 -10.51 -3.33
CA GLN A 148 1.32 -11.29 -2.11
C GLN A 148 0.66 -12.68 -2.25
N VAL A 149 -0.37 -12.79 -3.09
CA VAL A 149 -1.05 -14.05 -3.37
C VAL A 149 -0.50 -14.68 -4.64
N ARG A 150 -0.30 -15.99 -4.62
CA ARG A 150 0.15 -16.78 -5.78
C ARG A 150 -0.79 -17.93 -6.01
N GLU A 151 -1.02 -18.29 -7.25
CA GLU A 151 -1.77 -19.46 -7.65
C GLU A 151 -0.83 -20.68 -7.78
N LEU A 152 -1.29 -21.83 -7.27
CA LEU A 152 -0.65 -23.12 -7.48
C LEU A 152 -1.64 -24.06 -8.16
N THR A 153 -1.31 -24.49 -9.37
CA THR A 153 -2.04 -25.54 -10.08
C THR A 153 -1.27 -26.86 -9.96
N LEU A 154 -1.89 -27.87 -9.38
CA LEU A 154 -1.32 -29.21 -9.24
C LEU A 154 -2.14 -30.19 -10.09
N VAL A 155 -1.48 -30.81 -11.08
CA VAL A 155 -2.05 -31.86 -11.90
C VAL A 155 -1.53 -33.22 -11.44
N VAL A 156 -2.44 -34.13 -11.12
CA VAL A 156 -2.12 -35.52 -10.73
C VAL A 156 -2.57 -36.44 -11.84
N GLU A 157 -1.61 -37.09 -12.50
CA GLU A 157 -1.86 -38.06 -13.57
C GLU A 157 -1.64 -39.49 -13.05
N PRO A 158 -2.73 -40.26 -12.75
CA PRO A 158 -2.58 -41.64 -12.38
C PRO A 158 -2.19 -42.49 -13.60
N THR A 159 -1.27 -43.44 -13.42
CA THR A 159 -0.80 -44.31 -14.49
C THR A 159 -1.44 -45.71 -14.41
N GLY A 160 -1.57 -46.38 -15.56
CA GLY A 160 -2.12 -47.75 -15.67
C GLY A 160 -3.58 -47.81 -15.26
N ASP A 161 -4.00 -48.92 -14.66
CA ASP A 161 -5.38 -49.17 -14.25
C ASP A 161 -5.86 -48.31 -13.08
N ALA A 162 -4.96 -47.51 -12.48
CA ALA A 162 -5.27 -46.66 -11.34
C ALA A 162 -6.29 -45.54 -11.66
N ALA A 163 -6.28 -45.04 -12.89
CA ALA A 163 -7.15 -43.92 -13.31
C ALA A 163 -8.66 -44.24 -13.11
N GLY A 164 -9.08 -45.46 -13.38
CA GLY A 164 -10.46 -45.91 -13.20
C GLY A 164 -10.84 -46.29 -11.75
N ARG A 165 -9.86 -46.37 -10.85
CA ARG A 165 -10.04 -46.86 -9.49
C ARG A 165 -9.97 -45.75 -8.43
N ILE A 166 -9.51 -44.57 -8.81
CA ILE A 166 -9.45 -43.42 -7.92
C ILE A 166 -10.85 -42.79 -7.91
N THR A 167 -11.47 -42.76 -6.74
CA THR A 167 -12.80 -42.18 -6.52
C THR A 167 -12.69 -40.76 -5.93
N GLU A 168 -11.63 -40.48 -5.16
CA GLU A 168 -11.42 -39.23 -4.48
C GLU A 168 -9.92 -38.96 -4.27
N ILE A 169 -9.50 -37.69 -4.37
CA ILE A 169 -8.20 -37.24 -3.96
C ILE A 169 -8.41 -36.13 -2.92
N VAL A 170 -7.78 -36.28 -1.76
CA VAL A 170 -7.75 -35.26 -0.70
C VAL A 170 -6.32 -34.88 -0.43
N ALA A 171 -6.00 -33.59 -0.51
CA ALA A 171 -4.69 -33.09 -0.19
C ALA A 171 -4.74 -31.73 0.50
N HIS A 172 -3.69 -31.44 1.22
CA HIS A 172 -3.48 -30.16 1.90
C HIS A 172 -2.11 -29.60 1.53
N LEU A 173 -2.05 -28.29 1.31
CA LEU A 173 -0.80 -27.55 1.32
C LEU A 173 -0.54 -27.09 2.76
N THR A 174 0.61 -27.46 3.31
CA THR A 174 1.03 -27.04 4.65
C THR A 174 2.03 -25.89 4.58
N GLY A 175 2.12 -25.11 5.66
CA GLY A 175 3.10 -24.03 5.75
C GLY A 175 2.67 -22.73 5.07
N ALA A 176 1.42 -22.61 4.65
CA ALA A 176 0.87 -21.35 4.19
C ALA A 176 0.59 -20.41 5.38
N ALA A 177 1.00 -19.15 5.27
CA ALA A 177 0.69 -18.16 6.31
C ALA A 177 -0.71 -17.60 6.10
N GLY A 178 -1.51 -17.55 7.18
CA GLY A 178 -2.83 -16.93 7.17
C GLY A 178 -2.78 -15.41 7.40
N THR A 179 -1.64 -14.87 7.84
CA THR A 179 -1.44 -13.45 8.09
C THR A 179 -0.10 -12.97 7.55
N LEU A 180 -0.04 -11.69 7.17
CA LEU A 180 1.15 -11.00 6.71
C LEU A 180 1.13 -9.57 7.26
N ASP A 181 2.13 -9.18 8.01
CA ASP A 181 2.45 -7.76 8.20
C ASP A 181 3.33 -7.31 7.03
N PHE A 182 2.73 -6.59 6.10
CA PHE A 182 3.42 -6.18 4.87
C PHE A 182 4.33 -4.94 5.06
N ALA A 183 4.30 -4.27 6.22
CA ALA A 183 5.27 -3.23 6.55
C ALA A 183 6.63 -3.82 6.94
N THR A 184 6.63 -4.99 7.56
CA THR A 184 7.83 -5.69 8.03
C THR A 184 8.17 -6.94 7.21
N ASP A 185 7.33 -7.29 6.22
CA ASP A 185 7.39 -8.53 5.44
C ASP A 185 7.40 -9.79 6.33
N THR A 186 6.64 -9.73 7.45
CA THR A 186 6.62 -10.77 8.47
C THR A 186 5.35 -11.60 8.34
N TYR A 187 5.51 -12.90 8.14
CA TYR A 187 4.42 -13.85 8.07
C TYR A 187 4.05 -14.37 9.46
N GLY A 188 2.76 -14.58 9.69
CA GLY A 188 2.25 -15.20 10.91
C GLY A 188 2.49 -16.71 10.98
N ALA A 189 1.82 -17.35 11.94
CA ALA A 189 1.92 -18.80 12.12
C ALA A 189 1.50 -19.55 10.85
N ALA A 190 2.18 -20.66 10.59
CA ALA A 190 1.85 -21.54 9.48
C ALA A 190 0.45 -22.17 9.68
N SER A 191 -0.33 -22.17 8.62
CA SER A 191 -1.66 -22.79 8.52
C SER A 191 -1.67 -23.80 7.37
N ASN A 192 -2.79 -24.48 7.21
CA ASN A 192 -3.01 -25.43 6.13
C ASN A 192 -4.04 -24.87 5.14
N VAL A 193 -3.92 -25.27 3.88
CA VAL A 193 -4.85 -24.96 2.80
C VAL A 193 -5.38 -26.25 2.22
N VAL A 194 -6.69 -26.40 2.10
CA VAL A 194 -7.31 -27.53 1.42
C VAL A 194 -7.11 -27.36 -0.08
N LEU A 195 -6.61 -28.41 -0.75
CA LEU A 195 -6.51 -28.44 -2.21
C LEU A 195 -7.74 -29.15 -2.78
N PRO A 196 -8.66 -28.43 -3.46
CA PRO A 196 -9.79 -29.05 -4.12
C PRO A 196 -9.32 -29.73 -5.41
N PHE A 197 -9.56 -31.03 -5.56
CA PHE A 197 -9.32 -31.76 -6.80
C PHE A 197 -10.60 -31.97 -7.57
N THR A 198 -10.56 -31.66 -8.86
CA THR A 198 -11.64 -31.99 -9.81
C THR A 198 -11.11 -32.96 -10.85
N LYS A 199 -11.93 -33.96 -11.19
CA LYS A 199 -11.57 -34.91 -12.27
C LYS A 199 -11.71 -34.21 -13.62
N ILE A 200 -10.62 -34.11 -14.36
CA ILE A 200 -10.63 -33.65 -15.74
C ILE A 200 -10.85 -34.86 -16.63
N THR A 201 -11.93 -34.87 -17.41
CA THR A 201 -12.31 -35.99 -18.28
C THR A 201 -11.68 -35.93 -19.66
N GLU A 202 -11.16 -34.77 -20.06
CA GLU A 202 -10.42 -34.60 -21.31
C GLU A 202 -9.20 -33.71 -21.04
N ILE A 203 -8.02 -34.26 -21.31
CA ILE A 203 -6.78 -33.47 -21.47
C ILE A 203 -6.63 -33.29 -22.97
N GLY A 204 -7.05 -32.14 -23.46
CA GLY A 204 -6.92 -31.77 -24.87
C GLY A 204 -5.47 -31.45 -25.25
#